data_42802814ae022832c0e17e20acf0a377
#
_entry.id   42802814ae022832c0e17e20acf0a377
#
_cell.length_a   1.000
_cell.length_b   1.000
_cell.length_c   1.000
_cell.angle_alpha   90.00
_cell.angle_beta   90.00
_cell.angle_gamma   90.00
#
_symmetry.space_group_name_H-M   'P 1'
#
loop_
_entity.id
_entity.type
_entity.pdbx_description
1 polymer ?
#
loop_
_entity_poly.entity_id
_entity_poly.type
_entity_poly.pdbx_seq_one_letter_code
_entity_poly.pdbx_strand_id
1 'polypeptide(L)'
;QLDFPTVYGSAKFGWMSDDYKVQTADVSALLEMVIKHVPTPKIVEGTTQLQVTSIDFSSYIGRIAVGRVARGSVKAGQPVSLVKRDGSIVKSRIKDLFIFEGLGKAKTDEVTCGDICAVTGVEGFEIADTICDFENPEALPGIPIDEPTMSMLFKSNDSPFFGKEGKFVTSRHLRDRLHKEIEKNLALRIEATNSADSFMVFGRGILHLGILVETMRREGYELQLGQPKVIVKMIDGQKCEPIEILAVETTEETAGKVIEAVSKRKGEMITMHAKGDRTHLDRKSVV
;
A
#
# COMPACT_ATOMS: atom_id res chain seq x y z
N GLN A 1 -20.60 16.74 6.85
CA GLN A 1 -21.09 16.61 8.22
C GLN A 1 -20.66 17.86 8.98
N LEU A 2 -21.61 18.68 9.44
CA LEU A 2 -21.34 19.95 10.11
C LEU A 2 -21.23 19.80 11.63
N ASP A 3 -21.74 18.70 12.18
CA ASP A 3 -21.72 18.35 13.60
C ASP A 3 -20.91 17.08 13.82
N PHE A 4 -19.91 17.12 14.66
CA PHE A 4 -19.08 15.99 15.04
C PHE A 4 -18.55 16.16 16.47
N PRO A 5 -18.33 15.05 17.21
CA PRO A 5 -17.77 15.08 18.55
C PRO A 5 -16.36 15.67 18.54
N THR A 6 -16.06 16.54 19.50
CA THR A 6 -14.75 17.20 19.58
C THR A 6 -14.16 17.02 20.97
N VAL A 7 -12.88 16.68 21.04
CA VAL A 7 -12.04 16.78 22.26
C VAL A 7 -10.86 17.70 22.00
N TYR A 8 -10.42 18.36 23.05
CA TYR A 8 -9.32 19.29 23.04
C TYR A 8 -8.16 18.72 23.88
N GLY A 9 -6.94 18.93 23.46
CA GLY A 9 -5.84 18.45 24.27
C GLY A 9 -4.47 18.61 23.64
N SER A 10 -3.49 18.01 24.28
CA SER A 10 -2.12 18.00 23.83
C SER A 10 -1.53 16.59 23.89
N ALA A 11 -1.28 16.01 22.73
CA ALA A 11 -0.59 14.73 22.65
C ALA A 11 0.82 14.77 23.26
N LYS A 12 1.52 15.91 23.13
CA LYS A 12 2.85 16.12 23.71
C LYS A 12 2.84 16.06 25.24
N PHE A 13 1.79 16.58 25.86
CA PHE A 13 1.67 16.62 27.34
C PHE A 13 0.74 15.53 27.89
N GLY A 14 0.20 14.66 27.03
CA GLY A 14 -0.54 13.46 27.43
C GLY A 14 -1.90 13.73 28.07
N TRP A 15 -2.61 14.81 27.70
CA TRP A 15 -3.94 15.10 28.24
C TRP A 15 -4.98 15.42 27.17
N MET A 16 -6.23 15.05 27.43
CA MET A 16 -7.40 15.34 26.57
C MET A 16 -8.62 15.68 27.42
N SER A 17 -9.43 16.67 26.98
CA SER A 17 -10.61 17.16 27.66
C SER A 17 -11.75 17.42 26.67
N ASP A 18 -12.98 17.32 27.09
CA ASP A 18 -14.18 17.77 26.38
C ASP A 18 -14.39 19.29 26.46
N ASP A 19 -13.75 19.97 27.41
CA ASP A 19 -13.74 21.44 27.53
C ASP A 19 -12.32 21.98 27.23
N TYR A 20 -12.22 22.88 26.24
CA TYR A 20 -10.94 23.51 25.84
C TYR A 20 -10.28 24.37 26.93
N LYS A 21 -11.03 24.75 27.97
CA LYS A 21 -10.52 25.54 29.11
C LYS A 21 -9.97 24.68 30.24
N VAL A 22 -10.24 23.37 30.22
CA VAL A 22 -9.89 22.47 31.31
C VAL A 22 -8.79 21.51 30.84
N GLN A 23 -7.65 21.55 31.52
CA GLN A 23 -6.60 20.58 31.34
C GLN A 23 -6.81 19.39 32.32
N THR A 24 -6.92 18.19 31.78
CA THR A 24 -7.04 16.95 32.54
C THR A 24 -5.67 16.33 32.83
N ALA A 25 -5.64 15.25 33.61
CA ALA A 25 -4.41 14.55 33.94
C ALA A 25 -3.95 13.54 32.88
N ASP A 26 -4.86 13.10 32.00
CA ASP A 26 -4.62 12.01 31.06
C ASP A 26 -5.47 12.13 29.77
N VAL A 27 -5.44 11.08 28.94
CA VAL A 27 -6.15 11.01 27.65
C VAL A 27 -7.51 10.31 27.74
N SER A 28 -8.05 10.05 28.91
CA SER A 28 -9.30 9.28 29.12
C SER A 28 -10.48 9.85 28.35
N ALA A 29 -10.64 11.18 28.29
CA ALA A 29 -11.71 11.82 27.52
C ALA A 29 -11.71 11.44 26.03
N LEU A 30 -10.54 11.25 25.42
CA LEU A 30 -10.41 10.76 24.04
C LEU A 30 -10.87 9.30 23.93
N LEU A 31 -10.43 8.45 24.86
CA LEU A 31 -10.78 7.02 24.83
C LEU A 31 -12.27 6.81 25.06
N GLU A 32 -12.87 7.54 25.99
CA GLU A 32 -14.33 7.51 26.23
C GLU A 32 -15.12 7.99 25.02
N MET A 33 -14.64 9.04 24.34
CA MET A 33 -15.26 9.51 23.10
C MET A 33 -15.19 8.46 21.99
N VAL A 34 -14.04 7.78 21.83
CA VAL A 34 -13.89 6.67 20.88
C VAL A 34 -14.89 5.56 21.18
N ILE A 35 -15.01 5.12 22.44
CA ILE A 35 -15.95 4.07 22.86
C ILE A 35 -17.39 4.48 22.57
N LYS A 36 -17.73 5.74 22.79
CA LYS A 36 -19.10 6.26 22.64
C LYS A 36 -19.52 6.46 21.18
N HIS A 37 -18.60 6.89 20.32
CA HIS A 37 -18.95 7.38 18.99
C HIS A 37 -18.43 6.52 17.84
N VAL A 38 -17.40 5.68 18.05
CA VAL A 38 -16.91 4.79 17.01
C VAL A 38 -17.73 3.49 17.02
N PRO A 39 -18.40 3.15 15.91
CA PRO A 39 -19.20 1.92 15.86
C PRO A 39 -18.30 0.69 15.95
N THR A 40 -18.77 -0.33 16.66
CA THR A 40 -18.12 -1.64 16.70
C THR A 40 -18.16 -2.31 15.32
N PRO A 41 -17.19 -3.18 14.99
CA PRO A 41 -17.23 -3.97 13.77
C PRO A 41 -18.53 -4.76 13.66
N LYS A 42 -19.12 -4.79 12.46
CA LYS A 42 -20.30 -5.63 12.20
C LYS A 42 -19.85 -7.09 12.24
N ILE A 43 -20.51 -7.87 13.10
CA ILE A 43 -20.30 -9.31 13.17
C ILE A 43 -21.23 -9.98 12.15
N VAL A 44 -20.67 -10.79 11.27
CA VAL A 44 -21.40 -11.58 10.27
C VAL A 44 -21.15 -13.05 10.58
N GLU A 45 -22.20 -13.77 10.93
CA GLU A 45 -22.13 -15.22 11.15
C GLU A 45 -22.09 -15.98 9.82
N GLY A 46 -21.49 -17.18 9.82
CA GLY A 46 -21.43 -18.04 8.65
C GLY A 46 -20.07 -18.71 8.48
N THR A 47 -19.83 -19.21 7.28
CA THR A 47 -18.56 -19.84 6.90
C THR A 47 -17.41 -18.86 6.89
N THR A 48 -16.20 -19.36 7.14
CA THR A 48 -14.96 -18.55 7.17
C THR A 48 -14.80 -17.72 5.91
N GLN A 49 -14.51 -16.42 6.10
CA GLN A 49 -14.18 -15.51 5.01
C GLN A 49 -13.21 -14.43 5.50
N LEU A 50 -11.99 -14.41 4.95
CA LEU A 50 -10.92 -13.46 5.28
C LEU A 50 -10.36 -12.90 3.99
N GLN A 51 -10.35 -11.58 3.83
CA GLN A 51 -9.71 -10.92 2.70
C GLN A 51 -8.28 -10.55 3.04
N VAL A 52 -7.34 -10.94 2.20
CA VAL A 52 -5.93 -10.55 2.33
C VAL A 52 -5.79 -9.08 1.94
N THR A 53 -5.44 -8.24 2.90
CA THR A 53 -5.29 -6.79 2.69
C THR A 53 -3.83 -6.33 2.72
N SER A 54 -2.94 -7.13 3.31
CA SER A 54 -1.51 -6.83 3.40
C SER A 54 -0.71 -8.13 3.40
N ILE A 55 0.54 -8.03 3.03
CA ILE A 55 1.50 -9.13 3.03
C ILE A 55 2.65 -8.74 3.96
N ASP A 56 2.96 -9.63 4.89
CA ASP A 56 4.16 -9.54 5.72
C ASP A 56 5.12 -10.70 5.39
N PHE A 57 6.36 -10.57 5.79
CA PHE A 57 7.39 -11.54 5.51
C PHE A 57 8.26 -11.80 6.71
N SER A 58 8.48 -13.07 7.01
CA SER A 58 9.45 -13.52 8.01
C SER A 58 10.49 -14.43 7.36
N SER A 59 11.75 -14.23 7.67
CA SER A 59 12.85 -15.09 7.18
C SER A 59 12.72 -16.55 7.59
N TYR A 60 11.95 -16.84 8.65
CA TYR A 60 11.74 -18.20 9.19
C TYR A 60 10.45 -18.85 8.69
N ILE A 61 9.41 -18.07 8.48
CA ILE A 61 8.05 -18.56 8.20
C ILE A 61 7.70 -18.36 6.70
N GLY A 62 8.37 -17.44 6.03
CA GLY A 62 8.05 -17.01 4.68
C GLY A 62 6.98 -15.91 4.65
N ARG A 63 6.13 -15.96 3.62
CA ARG A 63 5.03 -14.98 3.43
C ARG A 63 3.92 -15.23 4.44
N ILE A 64 3.40 -14.14 4.97
CA ILE A 64 2.33 -14.10 5.97
C ILE A 64 1.19 -13.27 5.40
N ALA A 65 0.01 -13.87 5.26
CA ALA A 65 -1.18 -13.15 4.83
C ALA A 65 -1.77 -12.39 6.01
N VAL A 66 -1.94 -11.08 5.87
CA VAL A 66 -2.60 -10.24 6.87
C VAL A 66 -3.93 -9.79 6.29
N GLY A 67 -5.00 -9.95 7.08
CA GLY A 67 -6.33 -9.59 6.63
C GLY A 67 -7.32 -9.45 7.76
N ARG A 68 -8.51 -8.94 7.42
CA ARG A 68 -9.64 -8.86 8.34
C ARG A 68 -10.58 -10.04 8.11
N VAL A 69 -11.01 -10.69 9.18
CA VAL A 69 -12.07 -11.69 9.13
C VAL A 69 -13.39 -10.99 8.84
N ALA A 70 -13.93 -11.20 7.65
CA ALA A 70 -15.15 -10.54 7.18
C ALA A 70 -16.42 -11.28 7.61
N ARG A 71 -16.34 -12.63 7.80
CA ARG A 71 -17.44 -13.49 8.21
C ARG A 71 -16.91 -14.72 8.95
N GLY A 72 -17.68 -15.18 9.93
CA GLY A 72 -17.40 -16.39 10.72
C GLY A 72 -16.14 -16.27 11.58
N SER A 73 -15.35 -17.33 11.61
CA SER A 73 -14.08 -17.36 12.33
C SER A 73 -13.01 -18.10 11.52
N VAL A 74 -11.75 -17.82 11.86
CA VAL A 74 -10.56 -18.47 11.30
C VAL A 74 -9.85 -19.21 12.42
N LYS A 75 -9.46 -20.48 12.20
CA LYS A 75 -8.80 -21.32 13.19
C LYS A 75 -7.42 -21.79 12.74
N ALA A 76 -6.51 -21.92 13.67
CA ALA A 76 -5.22 -22.55 13.40
C ALA A 76 -5.44 -24.04 12.99
N GLY A 77 -4.66 -24.51 12.01
CA GLY A 77 -4.81 -25.87 11.45
C GLY A 77 -6.01 -26.11 10.55
N GLN A 78 -6.88 -25.12 10.32
CA GLN A 78 -8.09 -25.23 9.52
C GLN A 78 -7.76 -25.45 8.04
N PRO A 79 -8.41 -26.43 7.34
CA PRO A 79 -8.41 -26.48 5.89
C PRO A 79 -9.19 -25.29 5.31
N VAL A 80 -8.68 -24.67 4.27
CA VAL A 80 -9.27 -23.48 3.64
C VAL A 80 -9.11 -23.52 2.13
N SER A 81 -9.90 -22.75 1.43
CA SER A 81 -9.74 -22.44 0.01
C SER A 81 -9.25 -21.00 -0.14
N LEU A 82 -8.23 -20.82 -0.97
CA LEU A 82 -7.79 -19.52 -1.45
C LEU A 82 -8.47 -19.25 -2.78
N VAL A 83 -9.35 -18.27 -2.85
CA VAL A 83 -9.95 -17.79 -4.09
C VAL A 83 -9.18 -16.56 -4.55
N LYS A 84 -8.57 -16.70 -5.73
CA LYS A 84 -7.75 -15.66 -6.33
C LYS A 84 -8.61 -14.62 -7.09
N ARG A 85 -7.99 -13.50 -7.43
CA ARG A 85 -8.65 -12.41 -8.19
C ARG A 85 -9.17 -12.85 -9.57
N ASP A 86 -8.52 -13.83 -10.20
CA ASP A 86 -8.93 -14.41 -11.48
C ASP A 86 -10.04 -15.47 -11.34
N GLY A 87 -10.51 -15.72 -10.11
CA GLY A 87 -11.52 -16.72 -9.80
C GLY A 87 -10.96 -18.15 -9.64
N SER A 88 -9.65 -18.35 -9.80
CA SER A 88 -9.04 -19.68 -9.56
C SER A 88 -9.04 -19.99 -8.06
N ILE A 89 -9.22 -21.27 -7.73
CA ILE A 89 -9.33 -21.77 -6.36
C ILE A 89 -8.17 -22.72 -6.07
N VAL A 90 -7.43 -22.43 -5.00
CA VAL A 90 -6.33 -23.25 -4.50
C VAL A 90 -6.69 -23.77 -3.12
N LYS A 91 -6.70 -25.09 -2.95
CA LYS A 91 -6.92 -25.73 -1.64
C LYS A 91 -5.65 -25.62 -0.81
N SER A 92 -5.81 -25.23 0.45
CA SER A 92 -4.70 -24.97 1.37
C SER A 92 -5.07 -25.26 2.82
N ARG A 93 -4.15 -25.01 3.73
CA ARG A 93 -4.37 -25.17 5.17
C ARG A 93 -3.65 -24.07 5.93
N ILE A 94 -4.32 -23.48 6.88
CA ILE A 94 -3.72 -22.55 7.84
C ILE A 94 -2.79 -23.34 8.75
N LYS A 95 -1.54 -22.91 8.88
CA LYS A 95 -0.58 -23.51 9.82
C LYS A 95 -0.66 -22.83 11.17
N ASP A 96 -0.36 -21.55 11.21
CA ASP A 96 -0.40 -20.75 12.42
C ASP A 96 -1.25 -19.49 12.20
N LEU A 97 -1.87 -19.03 13.28
CA LEU A 97 -2.73 -17.88 13.33
C LEU A 97 -2.21 -16.92 14.42
N PHE A 98 -2.16 -15.63 14.10
CA PHE A 98 -1.67 -14.60 14.99
C PHE A 98 -2.63 -13.41 15.03
N ILE A 99 -2.75 -12.79 16.20
CA ILE A 99 -3.35 -11.49 16.42
C ILE A 99 -2.27 -10.44 16.67
N PHE A 100 -2.62 -9.17 16.50
CA PHE A 100 -1.71 -8.06 16.75
C PHE A 100 -1.90 -7.55 18.18
N GLU A 101 -0.83 -7.59 18.98
CA GLU A 101 -0.80 -7.06 20.34
C GLU A 101 0.32 -6.02 20.46
N GLY A 102 -0.05 -4.76 20.67
CA GLY A 102 0.91 -3.65 20.67
C GLY A 102 1.70 -3.59 19.37
N LEU A 103 3.02 -3.68 19.44
CA LEU A 103 3.92 -3.71 18.28
C LEU A 103 4.27 -5.13 17.81
N GLY A 104 3.76 -6.14 18.46
CA GLY A 104 4.07 -7.55 18.18
C GLY A 104 2.89 -8.35 17.65
N LYS A 105 3.13 -9.64 17.52
CA LYS A 105 2.12 -10.64 17.13
C LYS A 105 2.09 -11.74 18.19
N ALA A 106 0.89 -12.07 18.67
CA ALA A 106 0.66 -13.18 19.57
C ALA A 106 -0.01 -14.34 18.82
N LYS A 107 0.44 -15.57 19.08
CA LYS A 107 -0.19 -16.75 18.51
C LYS A 107 -1.55 -17.00 19.17
N THR A 108 -2.54 -17.37 18.38
CA THR A 108 -3.89 -17.69 18.84
C THR A 108 -4.44 -18.90 18.12
N ASP A 109 -5.43 -19.57 18.71
CA ASP A 109 -6.09 -20.72 18.10
C ASP A 109 -7.26 -20.32 17.21
N GLU A 110 -7.92 -19.19 17.50
CA GLU A 110 -9.09 -18.72 16.75
C GLU A 110 -9.16 -17.18 16.71
N VAL A 111 -9.64 -16.64 15.59
CA VAL A 111 -9.96 -15.22 15.41
C VAL A 111 -11.33 -15.09 14.80
N THR A 112 -12.19 -14.22 15.35
CA THR A 112 -13.58 -14.04 14.95
C THR A 112 -13.77 -12.90 13.97
N CYS A 113 -14.94 -12.85 13.35
CA CYS A 113 -15.36 -11.78 12.45
C CYS A 113 -15.17 -10.39 13.07
N GLY A 114 -14.62 -9.48 12.30
CA GLY A 114 -14.33 -8.10 12.71
C GLY A 114 -12.86 -7.84 13.05
N ASP A 115 -12.14 -8.84 13.51
CA ASP A 115 -10.73 -8.74 13.89
C ASP A 115 -9.77 -8.88 12.71
N ILE A 116 -8.57 -8.36 12.91
CA ILE A 116 -7.45 -8.47 11.98
C ILE A 116 -6.50 -9.54 12.47
N CYS A 117 -6.15 -10.46 11.58
CA CYS A 117 -5.21 -11.52 11.90
C CYS A 117 -4.13 -11.70 10.83
N ALA A 118 -3.07 -12.39 11.23
CA ALA A 118 -2.00 -12.83 10.35
C ALA A 118 -2.01 -14.36 10.25
N VAL A 119 -2.00 -14.87 9.01
CA VAL A 119 -2.17 -16.29 8.68
C VAL A 119 -0.93 -16.80 7.97
N THR A 120 -0.45 -17.99 8.35
CA THR A 120 0.66 -18.69 7.70
C THR A 120 0.22 -20.04 7.15
N GLY A 121 1.01 -20.63 6.26
CA GLY A 121 0.74 -21.94 5.66
C GLY A 121 -0.10 -21.90 4.39
N VAL A 122 -0.70 -20.80 4.06
CA VAL A 122 -1.34 -20.57 2.75
C VAL A 122 -0.27 -20.04 1.80
N GLU A 123 -0.13 -20.65 0.63
CA GLU A 123 0.87 -20.26 -0.38
C GLU A 123 0.23 -19.59 -1.60
N GLY A 124 1.01 -18.78 -2.30
CA GLY A 124 0.63 -18.17 -3.57
C GLY A 124 -0.50 -17.15 -3.47
N PHE A 125 -0.81 -16.63 -2.28
CA PHE A 125 -1.80 -15.57 -2.10
C PHE A 125 -1.25 -14.20 -2.54
N GLU A 126 -2.18 -13.34 -2.93
CA GLU A 126 -1.95 -11.93 -3.23
C GLU A 126 -2.92 -11.04 -2.46
N ILE A 127 -2.67 -9.72 -2.45
CA ILE A 127 -3.64 -8.79 -1.86
C ILE A 127 -4.92 -8.83 -2.70
N ALA A 128 -6.05 -8.73 -2.01
CA ALA A 128 -7.40 -8.87 -2.51
C ALA A 128 -7.87 -10.32 -2.73
N ASP A 129 -7.01 -11.33 -2.60
CA ASP A 129 -7.44 -12.72 -2.55
C ASP A 129 -8.27 -12.99 -1.29
N THR A 130 -9.14 -13.97 -1.36
CA THR A 130 -9.99 -14.37 -0.24
C THR A 130 -9.62 -15.77 0.26
N ILE A 131 -9.26 -15.87 1.53
CA ILE A 131 -9.17 -17.15 2.25
C ILE A 131 -10.55 -17.45 2.81
N CYS A 132 -11.13 -18.58 2.42
CA CYS A 132 -12.52 -18.90 2.76
C CYS A 132 -12.70 -20.37 3.10
N ASP A 133 -13.95 -20.75 3.35
CA ASP A 133 -14.35 -22.11 3.66
C ASP A 133 -13.84 -23.12 2.61
N PHE A 134 -13.44 -24.30 3.07
CA PHE A 134 -12.84 -25.32 2.22
C PHE A 134 -13.84 -25.96 1.25
N GLU A 135 -15.06 -26.21 1.71
CA GLU A 135 -16.13 -26.89 0.95
C GLU A 135 -16.88 -25.91 0.04
N ASN A 136 -17.18 -24.72 0.59
CA ASN A 136 -17.98 -23.70 -0.07
C ASN A 136 -17.16 -22.41 -0.26
N PRO A 137 -16.24 -22.38 -1.23
CA PRO A 137 -15.40 -21.22 -1.47
C PRO A 137 -16.23 -20.06 -2.04
N GLU A 138 -16.18 -18.91 -1.34
CA GLU A 138 -16.87 -17.70 -1.71
C GLU A 138 -15.93 -16.50 -1.61
N ALA A 139 -15.66 -15.83 -2.74
CA ALA A 139 -14.79 -14.67 -2.80
C ALA A 139 -15.47 -13.40 -2.28
N LEU A 140 -14.71 -12.56 -1.59
CA LEU A 140 -15.09 -11.17 -1.33
C LEU A 140 -14.84 -10.31 -2.58
N PRO A 141 -15.56 -9.16 -2.71
CA PRO A 141 -15.28 -8.21 -3.78
C PRO A 141 -13.79 -7.83 -3.81
N GLY A 142 -13.20 -7.86 -5.00
CA GLY A 142 -11.78 -7.53 -5.17
C GLY A 142 -11.48 -6.10 -4.78
N ILE A 143 -10.32 -5.87 -4.17
CA ILE A 143 -9.81 -4.52 -3.89
C ILE A 143 -9.18 -4.00 -5.20
N PRO A 144 -9.62 -2.85 -5.72
CA PRO A 144 -8.97 -2.27 -6.89
C PRO A 144 -7.53 -1.87 -6.54
N ILE A 145 -6.59 -2.33 -7.34
CA ILE A 145 -5.17 -1.96 -7.22
C ILE A 145 -4.81 -1.17 -8.46
N ASP A 146 -4.29 0.03 -8.25
CA ASP A 146 -3.84 0.88 -9.35
C ASP A 146 -2.69 0.22 -10.11
N GLU A 147 -2.84 0.16 -11.42
CA GLU A 147 -1.78 -0.36 -12.28
C GLU A 147 -0.61 0.62 -12.37
N PRO A 148 0.61 0.12 -12.62
CA PRO A 148 1.75 0.98 -12.86
C PRO A 148 1.52 1.95 -14.01
N THR A 149 1.92 3.21 -13.83
CA THR A 149 1.83 4.26 -14.86
C THR A 149 3.19 4.62 -15.44
N MET A 150 4.28 4.25 -14.77
CA MET A 150 5.66 4.55 -15.17
C MET A 150 6.55 3.32 -15.14
N SER A 151 7.55 3.33 -16.01
CA SER A 151 8.61 2.33 -16.05
C SER A 151 9.98 2.98 -16.00
N MET A 152 10.96 2.30 -15.43
CA MET A 152 12.35 2.74 -15.36
C MET A 152 13.28 1.53 -15.52
N LEU A 153 14.37 1.70 -16.27
CA LEU A 153 15.40 0.68 -16.38
C LEU A 153 16.31 0.70 -15.16
N PHE A 154 16.47 -0.44 -14.51
CA PHE A 154 17.47 -0.67 -13.45
C PHE A 154 18.53 -1.59 -14.00
N LYS A 155 19.78 -1.19 -13.91
CA LYS A 155 20.93 -1.94 -14.43
C LYS A 155 22.03 -2.04 -13.39
N SER A 156 22.77 -3.13 -13.37
CA SER A 156 24.01 -3.21 -12.58
C SER A 156 24.99 -2.12 -13.02
N ASN A 157 25.72 -1.54 -12.07
CA ASN A 157 26.67 -0.48 -12.38
C ASN A 157 27.86 -1.03 -13.19
N ASP A 158 28.07 -0.57 -14.42
CA ASP A 158 29.20 -0.87 -15.29
C ASP A 158 30.05 0.36 -15.56
N SER A 159 29.87 1.44 -14.79
CA SER A 159 30.65 2.67 -14.90
C SER A 159 32.04 2.54 -14.27
N PRO A 160 32.97 3.49 -14.54
CA PRO A 160 34.28 3.55 -13.88
C PRO A 160 34.21 3.68 -12.34
N PHE A 161 33.02 3.95 -11.79
CA PHE A 161 32.77 4.07 -10.34
C PHE A 161 32.28 2.79 -9.71
N PHE A 162 32.21 1.68 -10.46
CA PHE A 162 31.79 0.37 -9.97
C PHE A 162 32.51 -0.03 -8.67
N GLY A 163 31.69 -0.42 -7.66
CA GLY A 163 32.18 -0.94 -6.39
C GLY A 163 32.80 0.10 -5.45
N LYS A 164 32.64 1.40 -5.73
CA LYS A 164 33.18 2.46 -4.85
C LYS A 164 32.29 2.87 -3.70
N GLU A 165 30.98 2.79 -3.87
CA GLU A 165 30.02 3.26 -2.88
C GLU A 165 29.13 2.14 -2.30
N GLY A 166 28.84 1.11 -3.11
CA GLY A 166 27.95 0.02 -2.73
C GLY A 166 28.65 -1.32 -2.47
N LYS A 167 28.05 -2.15 -1.63
CA LYS A 167 28.50 -3.54 -1.37
C LYS A 167 27.86 -4.52 -2.35
N PHE A 168 26.64 -4.23 -2.82
CA PHE A 168 25.85 -5.10 -3.68
C PHE A 168 25.82 -4.54 -5.10
N VAL A 169 26.74 -4.98 -5.93
CA VAL A 169 27.04 -4.37 -7.25
C VAL A 169 26.69 -5.28 -8.43
N THR A 170 26.37 -6.58 -8.18
CA THR A 170 26.14 -7.55 -9.25
C THR A 170 24.68 -7.61 -9.67
N SER A 171 24.42 -8.02 -10.92
CA SER A 171 23.06 -8.23 -11.44
C SER A 171 22.28 -9.27 -10.62
N ARG A 172 22.95 -10.27 -10.04
CA ARG A 172 22.34 -11.24 -9.14
C ARG A 172 21.80 -10.57 -7.87
N HIS A 173 22.61 -9.73 -7.23
CA HIS A 173 22.16 -8.99 -6.04
C HIS A 173 20.96 -8.09 -6.36
N LEU A 174 21.03 -7.39 -7.50
CA LEU A 174 19.94 -6.53 -7.96
C LEU A 174 18.66 -7.32 -8.18
N ARG A 175 18.72 -8.43 -8.91
CA ARG A 175 17.58 -9.31 -9.16
C ARG A 175 16.96 -9.82 -7.87
N ASP A 176 17.77 -10.40 -6.98
CA ASP A 176 17.28 -11.01 -5.75
C ASP A 176 16.60 -9.96 -4.84
N ARG A 177 17.15 -8.72 -4.81
CA ARG A 177 16.55 -7.62 -4.07
C ARG A 177 15.23 -7.14 -4.68
N LEU A 178 15.18 -7.00 -6.01
CA LEU A 178 13.97 -6.61 -6.71
C LEU A 178 12.87 -7.66 -6.56
N HIS A 179 13.19 -8.96 -6.62
CA HIS A 179 12.22 -10.03 -6.36
C HIS A 179 11.65 -9.95 -4.93
N LYS A 180 12.48 -9.70 -3.92
CA LYS A 180 11.99 -9.48 -2.55
C LYS A 180 11.07 -8.27 -2.43
N GLU A 181 11.29 -7.25 -3.26
CA GLU A 181 10.41 -6.06 -3.24
C GLU A 181 9.03 -6.37 -3.78
N ILE A 182 8.89 -7.09 -4.89
CA ILE A 182 7.57 -7.44 -5.43
C ILE A 182 6.77 -8.37 -4.52
N GLU A 183 7.44 -9.15 -3.66
CA GLU A 183 6.73 -9.95 -2.64
C GLU A 183 5.97 -9.09 -1.62
N LYS A 184 6.43 -7.84 -1.40
CA LYS A 184 5.86 -6.91 -0.42
C LYS A 184 5.06 -5.78 -1.05
N ASN A 185 5.33 -5.47 -2.32
CA ASN A 185 4.81 -4.28 -3.01
C ASN A 185 4.13 -4.67 -4.33
N LEU A 186 2.83 -4.90 -4.27
CA LEU A 186 2.04 -5.32 -5.43
C LEU A 186 1.88 -4.25 -6.51
N ALA A 187 2.12 -2.99 -6.18
CA ALA A 187 2.09 -1.92 -7.16
C ALA A 187 3.38 -1.84 -8.00
N LEU A 188 4.33 -2.71 -7.69
CA LEU A 188 5.59 -2.83 -8.42
C LEU A 188 5.53 -4.08 -9.31
N ARG A 189 5.95 -3.95 -10.56
CA ARG A 189 6.15 -5.06 -11.49
C ARG A 189 7.57 -5.01 -12.03
N ILE A 190 8.17 -6.16 -12.24
CA ILE A 190 9.53 -6.29 -12.74
C ILE A 190 9.53 -7.25 -13.91
N GLU A 191 10.16 -6.85 -15.00
CA GLU A 191 10.34 -7.67 -16.17
C GLU A 191 11.83 -7.76 -16.50
N ALA A 192 12.30 -8.96 -16.84
CA ALA A 192 13.63 -9.14 -17.37
C ALA A 192 13.71 -8.47 -18.75
N THR A 193 14.85 -7.86 -19.04
CA THR A 193 15.12 -7.33 -20.38
C THR A 193 15.92 -8.37 -21.21
N ASN A 194 16.25 -8.03 -22.43
CA ASN A 194 17.13 -8.86 -23.26
C ASN A 194 18.57 -8.96 -22.74
N SER A 195 18.93 -8.15 -21.74
CA SER A 195 20.23 -8.18 -21.06
C SER A 195 20.07 -8.80 -19.68
N ALA A 196 20.94 -9.75 -19.33
CA ALA A 196 20.97 -10.39 -18.01
C ALA A 196 21.26 -9.42 -16.85
N ASP A 197 21.79 -8.23 -17.16
CA ASP A 197 22.26 -7.23 -16.18
C ASP A 197 21.26 -6.10 -15.97
N SER A 198 20.08 -6.16 -16.60
CA SER A 198 19.09 -5.09 -16.53
C SER A 198 17.66 -5.61 -16.37
N PHE A 199 16.85 -4.80 -15.67
CA PHE A 199 15.46 -5.08 -15.33
C PHE A 199 14.61 -3.86 -15.63
N MET A 200 13.46 -4.07 -16.25
CA MET A 200 12.44 -3.03 -16.39
C MET A 200 11.57 -3.06 -15.14
N VAL A 201 11.58 -1.97 -14.40
CA VAL A 201 10.81 -1.81 -13.16
C VAL A 201 9.64 -0.86 -13.43
N PHE A 202 8.43 -1.32 -13.12
CA PHE A 202 7.19 -0.59 -13.32
C PHE A 202 6.62 -0.18 -11.97
N GLY A 203 6.22 1.07 -11.83
CA GLY A 203 5.68 1.63 -10.59
C GLY A 203 4.54 2.62 -10.85
N ARG A 204 3.84 3.00 -9.79
CA ARG A 204 2.73 3.96 -9.87
C ARG A 204 3.15 5.35 -10.34
N GLY A 205 4.40 5.74 -10.08
CA GLY A 205 4.90 7.06 -10.45
C GLY A 205 6.36 7.25 -10.05
N ILE A 206 6.91 8.42 -10.37
CA ILE A 206 8.32 8.74 -10.13
C ILE A 206 8.71 8.69 -8.65
N LEU A 207 7.83 9.15 -7.76
CA LEU A 207 8.08 9.10 -6.31
C LEU A 207 8.17 7.66 -5.81
N HIS A 208 7.29 6.77 -6.28
CA HIS A 208 7.32 5.35 -5.91
C HIS A 208 8.63 4.69 -6.31
N LEU A 209 9.07 4.89 -7.56
CA LEU A 209 10.35 4.38 -8.04
C LEU A 209 11.53 5.05 -7.34
N GLY A 210 11.46 6.35 -7.05
CA GLY A 210 12.48 7.09 -6.33
C GLY A 210 12.69 6.63 -4.89
N ILE A 211 11.61 6.29 -4.17
CA ILE A 211 11.68 5.71 -2.82
C ILE A 211 12.36 4.33 -2.87
N LEU A 212 12.02 3.49 -3.84
CA LEU A 212 12.68 2.19 -4.02
C LEU A 212 14.18 2.36 -4.24
N VAL A 213 14.58 3.25 -5.15
CA VAL A 213 15.99 3.54 -5.44
C VAL A 213 16.73 4.02 -4.19
N GLU A 214 16.15 4.97 -3.46
CA GLU A 214 16.79 5.51 -2.25
C GLU A 214 16.88 4.45 -1.14
N THR A 215 15.89 3.60 -0.99
CA THR A 215 15.92 2.48 -0.05
C THR A 215 17.04 1.50 -0.41
N MET A 216 17.15 1.11 -1.67
CA MET A 216 18.21 0.24 -2.15
C MET A 216 19.61 0.87 -1.96
N ARG A 217 19.75 2.17 -2.24
CA ARG A 217 20.99 2.90 -2.01
C ARG A 217 21.42 2.85 -0.54
N ARG A 218 20.48 3.07 0.39
CA ARG A 218 20.74 2.98 1.84
C ARG A 218 21.07 1.57 2.31
N GLU A 219 20.52 0.56 1.66
CA GLU A 219 20.86 -0.84 1.92
C GLU A 219 22.27 -1.22 1.37
N GLY A 220 22.92 -0.33 0.59
CA GLY A 220 24.24 -0.54 0.04
C GLY A 220 24.25 -1.15 -1.37
N TYR A 221 23.13 -1.06 -2.10
CA TYR A 221 23.11 -1.41 -3.52
C TYR A 221 23.61 -0.26 -4.39
N GLU A 222 24.41 -0.61 -5.37
CA GLU A 222 24.92 0.29 -6.39
C GLU A 222 24.35 -0.12 -7.74
N LEU A 223 23.65 0.80 -8.41
CA LEU A 223 22.96 0.53 -9.66
C LEU A 223 22.93 1.77 -10.56
N GLN A 224 22.78 1.54 -11.86
CA GLN A 224 22.50 2.58 -12.84
C GLN A 224 21.01 2.62 -13.14
N LEU A 225 20.49 3.83 -13.37
CA LEU A 225 19.09 4.07 -13.66
C LEU A 225 18.94 4.63 -15.08
N GLY A 226 18.00 4.08 -15.83
CA GLY A 226 17.52 4.70 -17.05
C GLY A 226 16.57 5.87 -16.78
N GLN A 227 16.24 6.60 -17.82
CA GLN A 227 15.20 7.63 -17.71
C GLN A 227 13.83 6.99 -17.46
N PRO A 228 13.02 7.55 -16.56
CA PRO A 228 11.64 7.12 -16.37
C PRO A 228 10.83 7.37 -17.63
N LYS A 229 9.99 6.40 -17.99
CA LYS A 229 9.11 6.46 -19.16
C LYS A 229 7.68 6.21 -18.72
N VAL A 230 6.75 7.01 -19.26
CA VAL A 230 5.32 6.82 -19.08
C VAL A 230 4.88 5.57 -19.85
N ILE A 231 3.99 4.78 -19.25
CA ILE A 231 3.43 3.59 -19.89
C ILE A 231 2.23 4.01 -20.74
N VAL A 232 2.37 3.88 -22.04
CA VAL A 232 1.30 4.10 -23.00
C VAL A 232 0.53 2.80 -23.20
N LYS A 233 -0.79 2.83 -23.02
CA LYS A 233 -1.68 1.69 -23.24
C LYS A 233 -2.43 1.83 -24.55
N MET A 234 -2.74 0.69 -25.17
CA MET A 234 -3.67 0.63 -26.29
C MET A 234 -5.07 0.32 -25.74
N ILE A 235 -5.98 1.26 -25.84
CA ILE A 235 -7.39 1.12 -25.42
C ILE A 235 -8.25 1.37 -26.66
N ASP A 236 -9.07 0.41 -27.06
CA ASP A 236 -9.92 0.49 -28.25
C ASP A 236 -9.18 0.91 -29.55
N GLY A 237 -7.94 0.42 -29.69
CA GLY A 237 -7.08 0.72 -30.83
C GLY A 237 -6.42 2.10 -30.81
N GLN A 238 -6.61 2.88 -29.74
CA GLN A 238 -5.99 4.19 -29.56
C GLN A 238 -4.88 4.14 -28.52
N LYS A 239 -3.82 4.92 -28.75
CA LYS A 239 -2.75 5.11 -27.75
C LYS A 239 -3.25 6.05 -26.66
N CYS A 240 -3.29 5.55 -25.42
CA CYS A 240 -3.71 6.31 -24.26
C CYS A 240 -2.55 6.48 -23.27
N GLU A 241 -2.36 7.70 -22.81
CA GLU A 241 -1.42 8.05 -21.74
C GLU A 241 -2.17 8.14 -20.40
N PRO A 242 -1.56 7.80 -19.26
CA PRO A 242 -2.17 7.98 -17.96
C PRO A 242 -2.31 9.47 -17.64
N ILE A 243 -3.46 9.84 -17.09
CA ILE A 243 -3.76 11.20 -16.66
C ILE A 243 -4.07 11.18 -15.18
N GLU A 244 -3.52 12.13 -14.43
CA GLU A 244 -3.75 12.31 -13.00
C GLU A 244 -4.48 13.61 -12.70
N ILE A 245 -5.25 13.61 -11.61
CA ILE A 245 -5.81 14.82 -11.02
C ILE A 245 -4.79 15.32 -10.01
N LEU A 246 -4.23 16.50 -10.28
CA LEU A 246 -3.27 17.17 -9.43
C LEU A 246 -3.99 18.23 -8.60
N ALA A 247 -4.09 18.01 -7.29
CA ALA A 247 -4.59 19.00 -6.34
C ALA A 247 -3.41 19.75 -5.69
N VAL A 248 -3.40 21.08 -5.77
CA VAL A 248 -2.35 21.93 -5.22
C VAL A 248 -2.96 22.99 -4.32
N GLU A 249 -2.52 23.05 -3.07
CA GLU A 249 -2.78 24.18 -2.18
C GLU A 249 -1.55 25.08 -2.12
N THR A 250 -1.73 26.35 -2.46
CA THR A 250 -0.63 27.32 -2.55
C THR A 250 -1.10 28.71 -2.12
N THR A 251 -0.16 29.62 -1.89
CA THR A 251 -0.49 31.03 -1.65
C THR A 251 -0.92 31.72 -2.96
N GLU A 252 -1.66 32.81 -2.86
CA GLU A 252 -2.11 33.58 -4.02
C GLU A 252 -0.94 34.06 -4.90
N GLU A 253 0.17 34.47 -4.27
CA GLU A 253 1.38 34.91 -4.96
C GLU A 253 2.03 33.84 -5.84
N THR A 254 1.93 32.56 -5.45
CA THR A 254 2.56 31.44 -6.14
C THR A 254 1.60 30.66 -7.06
N ALA A 255 0.30 30.93 -6.97
CA ALA A 255 -0.71 30.27 -7.79
C ALA A 255 -0.44 30.42 -9.30
N GLY A 256 -0.04 31.61 -9.74
CA GLY A 256 0.33 31.89 -11.13
C GLY A 256 1.48 30.99 -11.64
N LYS A 257 2.50 30.77 -10.83
CA LYS A 257 3.65 29.90 -11.18
C LYS A 257 3.24 28.44 -11.31
N VAL A 258 2.33 27.97 -10.43
CA VAL A 258 1.76 26.61 -10.50
C VAL A 258 0.96 26.46 -11.79
N ILE A 259 0.11 27.44 -12.10
CA ILE A 259 -0.69 27.47 -13.33
C ILE A 259 0.20 27.38 -14.58
N GLU A 260 1.24 28.18 -14.63
CA GLU A 260 2.20 28.18 -15.74
C GLU A 260 2.94 26.83 -15.86
N ALA A 261 3.43 26.29 -14.76
CA ALA A 261 4.17 25.01 -14.75
C ALA A 261 3.32 23.83 -15.22
N VAL A 262 2.04 23.78 -14.84
CA VAL A 262 1.11 22.72 -15.26
C VAL A 262 0.64 22.91 -16.69
N SER A 263 0.39 24.16 -17.11
CA SER A 263 -0.01 24.48 -18.49
C SER A 263 1.08 24.17 -19.52
N LYS A 264 2.35 24.38 -19.18
CA LYS A 264 3.51 23.93 -19.99
C LYS A 264 3.52 22.42 -20.22
N ARG A 265 2.92 21.65 -19.30
CA ARG A 265 2.76 20.21 -19.37
C ARG A 265 1.39 19.77 -19.93
N LYS A 266 0.70 20.68 -20.64
CA LYS A 266 -0.65 20.43 -21.21
C LYS A 266 -1.72 20.06 -20.16
N GLY A 267 -1.52 20.48 -18.90
CA GLY A 267 -2.52 20.25 -17.85
C GLY A 267 -3.71 21.19 -18.01
N GLU A 268 -4.91 20.64 -17.84
CA GLU A 268 -6.17 21.37 -17.89
C GLU A 268 -6.63 21.75 -16.48
N MET A 269 -7.07 23.00 -16.26
CA MET A 269 -7.64 23.44 -15.00
C MET A 269 -9.07 22.91 -14.87
N ILE A 270 -9.37 22.22 -13.76
CA ILE A 270 -10.69 21.74 -13.42
C ILE A 270 -11.40 22.74 -12.52
N THR A 271 -10.79 23.08 -11.40
CA THR A 271 -11.33 24.04 -10.43
C THR A 271 -10.22 24.94 -9.85
N MET A 272 -10.62 26.13 -9.41
CA MET A 272 -9.77 27.04 -8.65
C MET A 272 -10.67 27.77 -7.66
N HIS A 273 -10.36 27.68 -6.38
CA HIS A 273 -11.09 28.44 -5.36
C HIS A 273 -10.18 28.84 -4.22
N ALA A 274 -10.49 29.99 -3.62
CA ALA A 274 -9.82 30.48 -2.44
C ALA A 274 -10.30 29.71 -1.19
N LYS A 275 -9.36 29.33 -0.32
CA LYS A 275 -9.61 28.67 0.95
C LYS A 275 -8.81 29.35 2.05
N GLY A 276 -9.40 30.36 2.67
CA GLY A 276 -8.69 31.21 3.63
C GLY A 276 -7.60 32.04 2.95
N ASP A 277 -6.37 31.92 3.42
CA ASP A 277 -5.16 32.55 2.89
C ASP A 277 -4.49 31.78 1.73
N ARG A 278 -5.11 30.66 1.31
CA ARG A 278 -4.58 29.79 0.27
C ARG A 278 -5.53 29.66 -0.91
N THR A 279 -4.95 29.35 -2.05
CA THR A 279 -5.66 29.01 -3.28
C THR A 279 -5.55 27.51 -3.50
N HIS A 280 -6.68 26.84 -3.65
CA HIS A 280 -6.78 25.42 -4.03
C HIS A 280 -7.00 25.30 -5.53
N LEU A 281 -6.18 24.50 -6.18
CA LEU A 281 -6.16 24.30 -7.63
C LEU A 281 -6.28 22.83 -7.93
N ASP A 282 -7.36 22.41 -8.63
CA ASP A 282 -7.48 21.07 -9.18
C ASP A 282 -7.19 21.12 -10.67
N ARG A 283 -6.30 20.26 -11.12
CA ARG A 283 -5.88 20.17 -12.50
C ARG A 283 -5.78 18.72 -12.97
N LYS A 284 -6.17 18.51 -14.21
CA LYS A 284 -5.96 17.26 -14.94
C LYS A 284 -4.66 17.41 -15.72
N SER A 285 -3.68 16.58 -15.46
CA SER A 285 -2.37 16.63 -16.11
C SER A 285 -1.92 15.25 -16.57
N VAL A 286 -1.20 15.24 -17.68
CA VAL A 286 -0.49 14.02 -18.14
C VAL A 286 0.65 13.73 -17.17
N VAL A 287 0.81 12.49 -16.80
CA VAL A 287 1.88 12.01 -15.90
C VAL A 287 3.27 12.24 -16.45
#